data_9a28bd5ea4641e4b846297f9e5ec594a
#
_entry.id   9a28bd5ea4641e4b846297f9e5ec594a
#
_cell.length_a   1.000
_cell.length_b   1.000
_cell.length_c   1.000
_cell.angle_alpha   90.00
_cell.angle_beta   90.00
_cell.angle_gamma   90.00
#
_symmetry.space_group_name_H-M   'P 1'
#
loop_
_entity.id
_entity.type
_entity.pdbx_description
1 polymer ?
#
loop_
_entity_poly.entity_id
_entity_poly.type
_entity_poly.pdbx_seq_one_letter_code
_entity_poly.pdbx_strand_id
1 'polypeptide(L)'
;VLVRAKQARKVLEVGTSNGYSTLWLADAVRDTGGSLCTLEIDKARKKAARQNLREAKLEDYVRMEVCDAGEFLRTYQKYYDVVFLDADRSQYTAYWPHLQRILTKPGSLLVVDNVLSHADEVQAFIALVEADKNFSSMVLDIGAGLLLASSV
;
A
#
# COMPACT_ATOMS: atom_id res chain seq x y z
N VAL A 1 7.98 -5.40 8.95
CA VAL A 1 8.11 -6.87 9.02
C VAL A 1 7.80 -7.50 7.67
N LEU A 2 6.58 -7.39 7.11
CA LEU A 2 6.12 -8.09 5.90
C LEU A 2 7.01 -7.86 4.67
N VAL A 3 7.45 -6.64 4.42
CA VAL A 3 8.36 -6.31 3.30
C VAL A 3 9.67 -7.09 3.40
N ARG A 4 10.26 -7.15 4.61
CA ARG A 4 11.51 -7.91 4.84
C ARG A 4 11.28 -9.42 4.74
N ALA A 5 10.23 -9.94 5.37
CA ALA A 5 9.92 -11.37 5.33
C ALA A 5 9.70 -11.89 3.90
N LYS A 6 9.02 -11.08 3.09
CA LYS A 6 8.78 -11.37 1.67
C LYS A 6 9.98 -11.08 0.75
N GLN A 7 11.00 -10.38 1.22
CA GLN A 7 12.09 -9.85 0.40
C GLN A 7 11.58 -8.98 -0.76
N ALA A 8 10.54 -8.18 -0.47
CA ALA A 8 9.88 -7.36 -1.48
C ALA A 8 10.81 -6.25 -1.99
N ARG A 9 10.86 -6.09 -3.31
CA ARG A 9 11.68 -5.07 -3.99
C ARG A 9 10.87 -3.93 -4.59
N LYS A 10 9.60 -4.17 -4.88
CA LYS A 10 8.68 -3.16 -5.44
C LYS A 10 7.50 -3.00 -4.50
N VAL A 11 7.50 -1.91 -3.76
CA VAL A 11 6.46 -1.59 -2.78
C VAL A 11 5.72 -0.33 -3.21
N LEU A 12 4.39 -0.38 -3.16
CA LEU A 12 3.52 0.77 -3.36
C LEU A 12 2.82 1.11 -2.04
N GLU A 13 2.82 2.38 -1.69
CA GLU A 13 1.99 2.93 -0.63
C GLU A 13 0.95 3.87 -1.23
N VAL A 14 -0.30 3.67 -0.91
CA VAL A 14 -1.41 4.55 -1.26
C VAL A 14 -1.85 5.29 -0.01
N GLY A 15 -1.49 6.58 0.07
CA GLY A 15 -1.71 7.42 1.25
C GLY A 15 -0.44 7.67 2.05
N THR A 16 0.39 8.62 1.59
CA THR A 16 1.63 9.00 2.28
C THR A 16 1.37 9.71 3.60
N SER A 17 0.37 10.58 3.63
CA SER A 17 0.08 11.48 4.77
C SER A 17 1.34 12.24 5.20
N ASN A 18 1.68 12.23 6.49
CA ASN A 18 2.90 12.85 7.03
C ASN A 18 4.17 11.98 6.88
N GLY A 19 4.05 10.77 6.32
CA GLY A 19 5.17 9.88 6.04
C GLY A 19 5.55 8.91 7.14
N TYR A 20 4.70 8.69 8.15
CA TYR A 20 5.03 7.76 9.24
C TYR A 20 5.20 6.32 8.72
N SER A 21 4.19 5.77 8.05
CA SER A 21 4.27 4.44 7.42
C SER A 21 5.34 4.41 6.33
N THR A 22 5.47 5.51 5.58
CA THR A 22 6.48 5.68 4.52
C THR A 22 7.89 5.48 5.03
N LEU A 23 8.24 6.00 6.22
CA LEU A 23 9.55 5.80 6.85
C LEU A 23 9.84 4.32 7.11
N TRP A 24 8.88 3.58 7.68
CA TRP A 24 9.03 2.15 7.96
C TRP A 24 9.11 1.30 6.71
N LEU A 25 8.35 1.64 5.68
CA LEU A 25 8.40 0.97 4.39
C LEU A 25 9.72 1.26 3.66
N ALA A 26 10.19 2.51 3.69
CA ALA A 26 11.46 2.92 3.11
C ALA A 26 12.66 2.22 3.77
N ASP A 27 12.66 2.14 5.11
CA ASP A 27 13.67 1.41 5.87
C ASP A 27 13.70 -0.08 5.49
N ALA A 28 12.52 -0.68 5.30
CA ALA A 28 12.41 -2.08 4.90
C ALA A 28 12.89 -2.33 3.46
N VAL A 29 12.54 -1.47 2.50
CA VAL A 29 13.00 -1.64 1.10
C VAL A 29 14.48 -1.35 0.93
N ARG A 30 15.08 -0.49 1.76
CA ARG A 30 16.54 -0.33 1.82
C ARG A 30 17.21 -1.67 2.10
N ASP A 31 16.74 -2.42 3.09
CA ASP A 31 17.32 -3.71 3.48
C ASP A 31 17.11 -4.79 2.42
N THR A 32 16.02 -4.76 1.67
CA THR A 32 15.75 -5.74 0.61
C THR A 32 16.36 -5.36 -0.74
N GLY A 33 17.01 -4.20 -0.84
CA GLY A 33 17.56 -3.68 -2.09
C GLY A 33 16.47 -3.27 -3.09
N GLY A 34 15.32 -2.87 -2.57
CA GLY A 34 14.14 -2.47 -3.36
C GLY A 34 13.91 -0.95 -3.38
N SER A 35 12.71 -0.58 -3.77
CA SER A 35 12.23 0.81 -3.79
C SER A 35 10.76 0.91 -3.40
N LEU A 36 10.40 2.05 -2.84
CA LEU A 36 9.04 2.42 -2.47
C LEU A 36 8.52 3.50 -3.42
N CYS A 37 7.32 3.31 -3.97
CA CYS A 37 6.54 4.38 -4.56
C CYS A 37 5.43 4.75 -3.58
N THR A 38 5.28 6.02 -3.24
CA THR A 38 4.21 6.48 -2.35
C THR A 38 3.39 7.58 -3.01
N LEU A 39 2.07 7.48 -2.90
CA LEU A 39 1.11 8.37 -3.54
C LEU A 39 0.46 9.28 -2.49
N GLU A 40 0.43 10.58 -2.77
CA GLU A 40 -0.23 11.58 -1.95
C GLU A 40 -0.90 12.64 -2.84
N ILE A 41 -2.14 12.96 -2.55
CA ILE A 41 -2.88 13.99 -3.31
C ILE A 41 -2.52 15.41 -2.85
N ASP A 42 -2.12 15.57 -1.61
CA ASP A 42 -1.82 16.85 -0.97
C ASP A 42 -0.32 17.17 -1.06
N LYS A 43 0.01 18.28 -1.75
CA LYS A 43 1.39 18.76 -1.92
C LYS A 43 2.06 19.15 -0.60
N ALA A 44 1.30 19.69 0.37
CA ALA A 44 1.86 20.09 1.65
C ALA A 44 2.25 18.86 2.50
N ARG A 45 1.41 17.82 2.49
CA ARG A 45 1.71 16.53 3.14
C ARG A 45 2.92 15.86 2.51
N LYS A 46 3.02 15.86 1.17
CA LYS A 46 4.22 15.37 0.47
C LYS A 46 5.48 16.08 0.94
N LYS A 47 5.43 17.43 1.06
CA LYS A 47 6.58 18.21 1.50
C LYS A 47 7.02 17.82 2.92
N ALA A 48 6.07 17.66 3.84
CA ALA A 48 6.34 17.24 5.21
C ALA A 48 6.94 15.83 5.26
N ALA A 49 6.35 14.88 4.55
CA ALA A 49 6.86 13.51 4.47
C ALA A 49 8.28 13.46 3.87
N ARG A 50 8.55 14.27 2.85
CA ARG A 50 9.88 14.37 2.23
C ARG A 50 10.94 14.85 3.21
N GLN A 51 10.60 15.85 4.04
CA GLN A 51 11.51 16.34 5.07
C GLN A 51 11.85 15.23 6.07
N ASN A 52 10.85 14.49 6.55
CA ASN A 52 11.05 13.36 7.45
C ASN A 52 11.95 12.27 6.84
N LEU A 53 11.76 11.96 5.55
CA LEU A 53 12.61 10.99 4.83
C LEU A 53 14.07 11.46 4.71
N ARG A 54 14.30 12.75 4.47
CA ARG A 54 15.65 13.34 4.42
C ARG A 54 16.35 13.24 5.76
N GLU A 55 15.69 13.61 6.83
CA GLU A 55 16.22 13.53 8.19
C GLU A 55 16.58 12.09 8.58
N ALA A 56 15.77 11.11 8.13
CA ALA A 56 16.03 9.69 8.30
C ALA A 56 17.04 9.10 7.30
N LYS A 57 17.53 9.87 6.32
CA LYS A 57 18.42 9.43 5.23
C LYS A 57 17.82 8.29 4.39
N LEU A 58 16.52 8.34 4.15
CA LEU A 58 15.76 7.33 3.41
C LEU A 58 15.18 7.85 2.07
N GLU A 59 15.39 9.13 1.74
CA GLU A 59 14.80 9.75 0.54
C GLU A 59 15.16 9.01 -0.76
N ASP A 60 16.38 8.50 -0.87
CA ASP A 60 16.89 7.83 -2.09
C ASP A 60 16.18 6.50 -2.40
N TYR A 61 15.47 5.92 -1.43
CA TYR A 61 14.71 4.67 -1.60
C TYR A 61 13.24 4.91 -1.97
N VAL A 62 12.80 6.20 -2.05
CA VAL A 62 11.39 6.55 -2.16
C VAL A 62 11.11 7.47 -3.35
N ARG A 63 10.24 7.04 -4.23
CA ARG A 63 9.61 7.89 -5.25
C ARG A 63 8.28 8.40 -4.72
N MET A 64 8.17 9.72 -4.55
CA MET A 64 6.96 10.37 -4.07
C MET A 64 6.19 11.01 -5.23
N GLU A 65 4.97 10.56 -5.47
CA GLU A 65 4.07 11.12 -6.49
C GLU A 65 2.98 11.97 -5.86
N VAL A 66 2.70 13.14 -6.45
CA VAL A 66 1.49 13.92 -6.14
C VAL A 66 0.47 13.62 -7.21
N CYS A 67 -0.51 12.79 -6.89
CA CYS A 67 -1.52 12.38 -7.85
C CYS A 67 -2.76 11.83 -7.14
N ASP A 68 -3.84 11.72 -7.88
CA ASP A 68 -4.98 10.89 -7.48
C ASP A 68 -4.60 9.41 -7.59
N ALA A 69 -4.85 8.65 -6.53
CA ALA A 69 -4.47 7.24 -6.47
C ALA A 69 -5.26 6.38 -7.47
N GLY A 70 -6.53 6.69 -7.68
CA GLY A 70 -7.37 5.98 -8.64
C GLY A 70 -6.87 6.17 -10.07
N GLU A 71 -6.45 7.38 -10.43
CA GLU A 71 -5.86 7.66 -11.74
C GLU A 71 -4.52 6.93 -11.92
N PHE A 72 -3.66 6.99 -10.91
CA PHE A 72 -2.39 6.25 -10.93
C PHE A 72 -2.63 4.75 -11.12
N LEU A 73 -3.47 4.15 -10.29
CA LEU A 73 -3.77 2.72 -10.34
C LEU A 73 -4.37 2.30 -11.69
N ARG A 74 -5.26 3.13 -12.27
CA ARG A 74 -5.88 2.87 -13.57
C ARG A 74 -4.86 2.80 -14.71
N THR A 75 -3.84 3.66 -14.68
CA THR A 75 -2.86 3.79 -15.77
C THR A 75 -1.60 2.95 -15.58
N TYR A 76 -1.28 2.55 -14.33
CA TYR A 76 -0.07 1.78 -14.05
C TYR A 76 -0.19 0.33 -14.53
N GLN A 77 0.78 -0.12 -15.34
CA GLN A 77 0.74 -1.42 -16.03
C GLN A 77 1.76 -2.45 -15.51
N LYS A 78 2.62 -2.05 -14.55
CA LYS A 78 3.63 -2.96 -13.99
C LYS A 78 3.11 -3.58 -12.70
N TYR A 79 3.88 -4.52 -12.13
CA TYR A 79 3.52 -5.20 -10.87
C TYR A 79 4.20 -4.57 -9.66
N TYR A 80 3.62 -4.84 -8.50
CA TYR A 80 4.23 -4.62 -7.18
C TYR A 80 4.28 -5.94 -6.40
N ASP A 81 5.29 -6.07 -5.54
CA ASP A 81 5.42 -7.21 -4.62
C ASP A 81 4.53 -7.02 -3.38
N VAL A 82 4.43 -5.77 -2.91
CA VAL A 82 3.58 -5.37 -1.79
C VAL A 82 2.89 -4.05 -2.12
N VAL A 83 1.59 -3.98 -1.83
CA VAL A 83 0.80 -2.74 -1.81
C VAL A 83 0.28 -2.50 -0.39
N PHE A 84 0.59 -1.35 0.17
CA PHE A 84 0.04 -0.87 1.43
C PHE A 84 -1.02 0.19 1.14
N LEU A 85 -2.24 -0.03 1.61
CA LEU A 85 -3.41 0.81 1.33
C LEU A 85 -3.91 1.45 2.63
N ASP A 86 -3.71 2.75 2.74
CA ASP A 86 -4.18 3.57 3.85
C ASP A 86 -4.56 4.98 3.34
N ALA A 87 -5.67 5.09 2.64
CA ALA A 87 -6.14 6.31 1.99
C ALA A 87 -7.65 6.51 2.17
N ASP A 88 -8.32 7.14 1.22
CA ASP A 88 -9.77 7.31 1.22
C ASP A 88 -10.48 5.96 0.98
N ARG A 89 -11.05 5.41 2.04
CA ARG A 89 -11.72 4.10 2.06
C ARG A 89 -12.91 4.02 1.13
N SER A 90 -13.56 5.14 0.84
CA SER A 90 -14.70 5.19 -0.09
C SER A 90 -14.33 4.79 -1.52
N GLN A 91 -13.05 4.84 -1.88
CA GLN A 91 -12.52 4.53 -3.19
C GLN A 91 -12.03 3.07 -3.34
N TYR A 92 -11.91 2.32 -2.26
CA TYR A 92 -11.25 1.01 -2.27
C TYR A 92 -11.92 -0.02 -3.18
N THR A 93 -13.26 -0.04 -3.24
CA THR A 93 -13.99 -0.91 -4.15
C THR A 93 -13.67 -0.60 -5.62
N ALA A 94 -13.54 0.69 -5.97
CA ALA A 94 -13.14 1.11 -7.31
C ALA A 94 -11.66 0.80 -7.61
N TYR A 95 -10.80 0.73 -6.60
CA TYR A 95 -9.39 0.36 -6.76
C TYR A 95 -9.20 -1.13 -7.03
N TRP A 96 -10.11 -2.01 -6.56
CA TRP A 96 -9.90 -3.46 -6.58
C TRP A 96 -9.51 -4.04 -7.94
N PRO A 97 -10.19 -3.74 -9.06
CA PRO A 97 -9.80 -4.27 -10.36
C PRO A 97 -8.38 -3.88 -10.79
N HIS A 98 -7.92 -2.71 -10.35
CA HIS A 98 -6.58 -2.21 -10.65
C HIS A 98 -5.53 -2.82 -9.73
N LEU A 99 -5.87 -3.05 -8.46
CA LEU A 99 -5.02 -3.76 -7.49
C LEU A 99 -4.78 -5.21 -7.92
N GLN A 100 -5.82 -5.91 -8.36
CA GLN A 100 -5.69 -7.25 -8.93
C GLN A 100 -4.66 -7.29 -10.07
N ARG A 101 -4.72 -6.31 -10.98
CA ARG A 101 -3.83 -6.24 -12.14
C ARG A 101 -2.36 -6.01 -11.75
N ILE A 102 -2.07 -5.25 -10.70
CA ILE A 102 -0.70 -4.95 -10.26
C ILE A 102 -0.16 -5.95 -9.23
N LEU A 103 -1.00 -6.81 -8.67
CA LEU A 103 -0.67 -7.87 -7.71
C LEU A 103 -0.74 -9.26 -8.37
N THR A 104 -0.28 -9.39 -9.61
CA THR A 104 -0.43 -10.61 -10.41
C THR A 104 0.61 -11.68 -10.16
N LYS A 105 1.73 -11.33 -9.54
CA LYS A 105 2.75 -12.33 -9.23
C LYS A 105 2.31 -13.21 -8.06
N PRO A 106 2.45 -14.54 -8.13
CA PRO A 106 2.17 -15.40 -7.01
C PRO A 106 2.88 -14.93 -5.73
N GLY A 107 2.11 -14.83 -4.67
CA GLY A 107 2.59 -14.29 -3.38
C GLY A 107 2.69 -12.75 -3.32
N SER A 108 2.29 -11.97 -4.33
CA SER A 108 2.14 -10.51 -4.16
C SER A 108 1.13 -10.22 -3.05
N LEU A 109 1.41 -9.22 -2.23
CA LEU A 109 0.69 -8.98 -0.98
C LEU A 109 0.02 -7.60 -0.98
N LEU A 110 -1.28 -7.59 -0.72
CA LEU A 110 -2.03 -6.39 -0.33
C LEU A 110 -2.12 -6.33 1.20
N VAL A 111 -1.84 -5.17 1.75
CA VAL A 111 -2.00 -4.86 3.18
C VAL A 111 -2.89 -3.63 3.28
N VAL A 112 -4.02 -3.74 3.98
CA VAL A 112 -4.96 -2.63 4.17
C VAL A 112 -5.09 -2.34 5.65
N ASP A 113 -4.84 -1.11 6.04
CA ASP A 113 -4.91 -0.66 7.44
C ASP A 113 -6.30 -0.15 7.83
N ASN A 114 -6.58 -0.13 9.13
CA ASN A 114 -7.79 0.42 9.75
C ASN A 114 -9.11 -0.30 9.37
N VAL A 115 -9.05 -1.58 9.03
CA VAL A 115 -10.23 -2.32 8.56
C VAL A 115 -11.24 -2.66 9.67
N LEU A 116 -10.83 -2.72 10.94
CA LEU A 116 -11.73 -2.95 12.07
C LEU A 116 -12.25 -1.64 12.67
N SER A 117 -11.40 -0.62 12.77
CA SER A 117 -11.81 0.69 13.29
C SER A 117 -12.79 1.43 12.37
N HIS A 118 -12.81 1.09 11.08
CA HIS A 118 -13.66 1.67 10.04
C HIS A 118 -14.39 0.58 9.25
N ALA A 119 -14.87 -0.46 9.95
CA ALA A 119 -15.47 -1.65 9.36
C ALA A 119 -16.61 -1.33 8.39
N ASP A 120 -17.50 -0.39 8.73
CA ASP A 120 -18.63 0.00 7.89
C ASP A 120 -18.19 0.60 6.54
N GLU A 121 -17.03 1.28 6.50
CA GLU A 121 -16.51 1.90 5.28
C GLU A 121 -15.83 0.92 4.34
N VAL A 122 -15.31 -0.22 4.86
CA VAL A 122 -14.52 -1.18 4.08
C VAL A 122 -15.17 -2.53 3.88
N GLN A 123 -16.34 -2.78 4.46
CA GLN A 123 -17.02 -4.08 4.41
C GLN A 123 -17.24 -4.56 2.97
N ALA A 124 -17.71 -3.70 2.08
CA ALA A 124 -17.94 -4.04 0.67
C ALA A 124 -16.64 -4.38 -0.05
N PHE A 125 -15.55 -3.68 0.25
CA PHE A 125 -14.24 -3.96 -0.30
C PHE A 125 -13.69 -5.31 0.19
N ILE A 126 -13.78 -5.59 1.49
CA ILE A 126 -13.35 -6.88 2.07
C ILE A 126 -14.10 -8.03 1.39
N ALA A 127 -15.43 -7.90 1.23
CA ALA A 127 -16.23 -8.92 0.55
C ALA A 127 -15.78 -9.18 -0.90
N LEU A 128 -15.37 -8.14 -1.64
CA LEU A 128 -14.81 -8.31 -3.00
C LEU A 128 -13.49 -9.08 -2.96
N VAL A 129 -12.61 -8.76 -2.01
CA VAL A 129 -11.31 -9.45 -1.86
C VAL A 129 -11.51 -10.91 -1.48
N GLU A 130 -12.38 -11.20 -0.52
CA GLU A 130 -12.68 -12.56 -0.06
C GLU A 130 -13.35 -13.44 -1.12
N ALA A 131 -14.14 -12.83 -2.01
CA ALA A 131 -14.79 -13.54 -3.10
C ALA A 131 -13.84 -13.88 -4.27
N ASP A 132 -12.66 -13.29 -4.31
CA ASP A 132 -11.70 -13.49 -5.40
C ASP A 132 -10.87 -14.75 -5.20
N LYS A 133 -11.11 -15.74 -6.05
CA LYS A 133 -10.41 -17.04 -6.00
C LYS A 133 -8.91 -16.98 -6.33
N ASN A 134 -8.44 -15.86 -6.87
CA ASN A 134 -7.02 -15.64 -7.16
C ASN A 134 -6.26 -15.09 -5.96
N PHE A 135 -6.95 -14.84 -4.84
CA PHE A 135 -6.37 -14.33 -3.62
C PHE A 135 -6.77 -15.18 -2.41
N SER A 136 -5.81 -15.36 -1.52
CA SER A 136 -6.05 -15.85 -0.16
C SER A 136 -6.01 -14.66 0.78
N SER A 137 -7.04 -14.46 1.59
CA SER A 137 -7.15 -13.29 2.45
C SER A 137 -7.49 -13.64 3.89
N MET A 138 -7.13 -12.73 4.80
CA MET A 138 -7.47 -12.80 6.21
C MET A 138 -7.50 -11.42 6.83
N VAL A 139 -8.37 -11.24 7.83
CA VAL A 139 -8.34 -10.05 8.69
C VAL A 139 -7.66 -10.39 10.01
N LEU A 140 -6.70 -9.56 10.40
CA LEU A 140 -5.99 -9.67 11.67
C LEU A 140 -6.44 -8.58 12.62
N ASP A 141 -6.73 -8.95 13.86
CA ASP A 141 -7.03 -8.03 14.96
C ASP A 141 -5.72 -7.51 15.58
N ILE A 142 -5.04 -6.66 14.84
CA ILE A 142 -3.80 -6.00 15.25
C ILE A 142 -3.98 -4.49 15.04
N GLY A 143 -3.78 -3.71 16.10
CA GLY A 143 -3.98 -2.26 16.05
C GLY A 143 -5.43 -1.89 15.72
N ALA A 144 -5.63 -1.18 14.64
CA ALA A 144 -6.97 -0.79 14.12
C ALA A 144 -7.55 -1.83 13.14
N GLY A 145 -6.92 -3.00 13.02
CA GLY A 145 -7.27 -4.08 12.11
C GLY A 145 -6.52 -4.01 10.79
N LEU A 146 -5.99 -5.15 10.35
CA LEU A 146 -5.30 -5.31 9.07
C LEU A 146 -6.01 -6.35 8.21
N LEU A 147 -6.31 -6.01 6.95
CA LEU A 147 -6.60 -7.01 5.93
C LEU A 147 -5.30 -7.36 5.22
N LEU A 148 -4.99 -8.64 5.14
CA LEU A 148 -3.95 -9.19 4.28
C LEU A 148 -4.58 -9.99 3.17
N ALA A 149 -4.14 -9.78 1.93
CA ALA A 149 -4.54 -10.61 0.79
C ALA A 149 -3.32 -10.91 -0.08
N SER A 150 -3.08 -12.20 -0.32
CA SER A 150 -1.97 -12.67 -1.15
C SER A 150 -2.48 -13.31 -2.41
N SER A 151 -1.93 -12.95 -3.56
CA SER A 151 -2.19 -13.65 -4.82
C SER A 151 -1.68 -15.10 -4.76
N VAL A 152 -2.46 -16.02 -5.24
CA VAL A 152 -2.15 -17.48 -5.28
C VAL A 152 -1.55 -17.89 -6.60
#